data_bdd4ca8107ebb116f7156e772e722e0d
#
_entry.id   bdd4ca8107ebb116f7156e772e722e0d
#
_cell.length_a   1.000
_cell.length_b   1.000
_cell.length_c   1.000
_cell.angle_alpha   90.00
_cell.angle_beta   90.00
_cell.angle_gamma   90.00
#
_symmetry.space_group_name_H-M   'P 1'
#
loop_
_entity.id
_entity.type
_entity.pdbx_description
1 polymer ?
#
loop_
_entity_poly.entity_id
_entity_poly.type
_entity_poly.pdbx_seq_one_letter_code
_entity_poly.pdbx_strand_id
1 'polypeptide(L)'
;MAEIALRSYLEEIDRLIDGNQVDEAVAHAKHIITIYPMCLEAYRLLAKALLEKNRHIDAADVFQRVLSSVPDDFVSHVGMAIVREDEGNLDAAIWHMERAFEAQPANTPIQDELKRLYARRDGMEPPKIRLTRAALARLYERGDHYPQAIAELQTALADEPERLDLKVLMAQTLWRARKRAEAAETSAKLLEVLPFCREANRILATIWQETGRSAESHLYRKKLEALDPYEAHADPAENGHGALNTPADAVRIPRLDYIAPTDLESNRPDWMQALGLQFEQPAQTTEAQPAATDVPDWLAGFDTAAPTETTAQGRPSG
;
A
#
# COMPACT_ATOMS: atom_id res chain seq x y z
N MET A 1 -11.79 25.84 9.71
CA MET A 1 -10.85 24.86 9.12
C MET A 1 -10.87 25.04 7.61
N ALA A 2 -9.72 25.17 6.97
CA ALA A 2 -9.63 25.20 5.51
C ALA A 2 -9.94 23.81 4.95
N GLU A 3 -10.73 23.73 3.89
CA GLU A 3 -10.96 22.46 3.17
C GLU A 3 -9.84 22.24 2.16
N ILE A 4 -9.36 21.01 2.09
CA ILE A 4 -8.33 20.57 1.15
C ILE A 4 -8.82 19.35 0.36
N ALA A 5 -8.38 19.20 -0.89
CA ALA A 5 -8.61 17.98 -1.66
C ALA A 5 -7.87 16.79 -1.00
N LEU A 6 -8.54 15.64 -0.87
CA LEU A 6 -7.95 14.49 -0.16
C LEU A 6 -6.62 14.04 -0.78
N ARG A 7 -6.49 14.00 -2.12
CA ARG A 7 -5.21 13.65 -2.78
C ARG A 7 -4.08 14.60 -2.41
N SER A 8 -4.34 15.92 -2.48
CA SER A 8 -3.34 16.92 -2.10
C SER A 8 -2.96 16.84 -0.62
N TYR A 9 -3.91 16.40 0.22
CA TYR A 9 -3.64 16.20 1.64
C TYR A 9 -2.79 14.95 1.89
N LEU A 10 -3.03 13.86 1.17
CA LEU A 10 -2.18 12.66 1.21
C LEU A 10 -0.75 12.96 0.73
N GLU A 11 -0.60 13.72 -0.36
CA GLU A 11 0.71 14.21 -0.83
C GLU A 11 1.40 15.12 0.18
N GLU A 12 0.64 15.94 0.92
CA GLU A 12 1.19 16.76 2.00
C GLU A 12 1.75 15.89 3.13
N ILE A 13 1.02 14.83 3.52
CA ILE A 13 1.48 13.88 4.55
C ILE A 13 2.77 13.17 4.11
N ASP A 14 2.84 12.74 2.85
CA ASP A 14 4.05 12.09 2.33
C ASP A 14 5.26 13.04 2.37
N ARG A 15 5.08 14.30 1.96
CA ARG A 15 6.11 15.34 2.09
C ARG A 15 6.52 15.62 3.54
N LEU A 16 5.60 15.53 4.50
CA LEU A 16 5.92 15.68 5.93
C LEU A 16 6.79 14.52 6.42
N ILE A 17 6.52 13.29 5.96
CA ILE A 17 7.34 12.12 6.28
C ILE A 17 8.75 12.31 5.73
N ASP A 18 8.88 12.65 4.44
CA ASP A 18 10.17 12.87 3.78
C ASP A 18 10.95 14.07 4.40
N GLY A 19 10.21 15.05 4.92
CA GLY A 19 10.75 16.20 5.67
C GLY A 19 11.08 15.89 7.13
N ASN A 20 11.00 14.65 7.58
CA ASN A 20 11.21 14.21 8.98
C ASN A 20 10.27 14.87 10.01
N GLN A 21 9.09 15.35 9.54
CA GLN A 21 8.01 15.89 10.40
C GLN A 21 7.01 14.79 10.76
N VAL A 22 7.52 13.68 11.29
CA VAL A 22 6.79 12.41 11.42
C VAL A 22 5.60 12.51 12.37
N ASP A 23 5.70 13.27 13.46
CA ASP A 23 4.61 13.44 14.43
C ASP A 23 3.40 14.15 13.81
N GLU A 24 3.67 15.18 13.03
CA GLU A 24 2.65 15.92 12.28
C GLU A 24 2.00 15.01 11.21
N ALA A 25 2.82 14.26 10.47
CA ALA A 25 2.34 13.29 9.49
C ALA A 25 1.41 12.23 10.12
N VAL A 26 1.78 11.67 11.26
CA VAL A 26 0.94 10.71 12.01
C VAL A 26 -0.39 11.34 12.44
N ALA A 27 -0.37 12.60 12.91
CA ALA A 27 -1.59 13.29 13.32
C ALA A 27 -2.54 13.51 12.13
N HIS A 28 -2.00 13.99 11.00
CA HIS A 28 -2.77 14.20 9.77
C HIS A 28 -3.31 12.89 9.19
N ALA A 29 -2.51 11.82 9.12
CA ALA A 29 -2.96 10.52 8.65
C ALA A 29 -4.10 9.95 9.52
N LYS A 30 -3.98 10.04 10.84
CA LYS A 30 -5.03 9.66 11.78
C LYS A 30 -6.30 10.50 11.61
N HIS A 31 -6.17 11.79 11.34
CA HIS A 31 -7.31 12.67 11.07
C HIS A 31 -8.09 12.19 9.83
N ILE A 32 -7.40 11.86 8.73
CA ILE A 32 -8.04 11.29 7.55
C ILE A 32 -8.76 9.99 7.89
N ILE A 33 -8.13 9.09 8.65
CA ILE A 33 -8.72 7.81 9.07
C ILE A 33 -9.96 8.02 9.94
N THR A 34 -10.03 9.10 10.72
CA THR A 34 -11.23 9.43 11.49
C THR A 34 -12.41 9.76 10.60
N ILE A 35 -12.18 10.40 9.44
CA ILE A 35 -13.21 10.76 8.46
C ILE A 35 -13.51 9.58 7.53
N TYR A 36 -12.47 8.91 7.05
CA TYR A 36 -12.53 7.74 6.17
C TYR A 36 -11.85 6.53 6.80
N PRO A 37 -12.58 5.75 7.63
CA PRO A 37 -11.99 4.70 8.48
C PRO A 37 -11.33 3.53 7.75
N MET A 38 -11.50 3.44 6.42
CA MET A 38 -10.93 2.37 5.61
C MET A 38 -10.07 2.89 4.46
N CYS A 39 -9.74 4.17 4.42
CA CYS A 39 -8.92 4.76 3.36
C CYS A 39 -7.52 4.11 3.34
N LEU A 40 -7.26 3.28 2.33
CA LEU A 40 -6.01 2.51 2.23
C LEU A 40 -4.77 3.38 2.18
N GLU A 41 -4.82 4.49 1.42
CA GLU A 41 -3.67 5.38 1.27
C GLU A 41 -3.30 6.06 2.59
N ALA A 42 -4.30 6.47 3.37
CA ALA A 42 -4.06 7.03 4.70
C ALA A 42 -3.40 6.00 5.65
N TYR A 43 -3.78 4.71 5.54
CA TYR A 43 -3.11 3.65 6.30
C TYR A 43 -1.68 3.40 5.83
N ARG A 44 -1.38 3.43 4.51
CA ARG A 44 -0.01 3.30 4.00
C ARG A 44 0.90 4.39 4.55
N LEU A 45 0.45 5.65 4.46
CA LEU A 45 1.19 6.80 4.96
C LEU A 45 1.35 6.76 6.49
N LEU A 46 0.30 6.34 7.22
CA LEU A 46 0.41 6.15 8.66
C LEU A 46 1.46 5.08 9.01
N ALA A 47 1.47 3.95 8.29
CA ALA A 47 2.43 2.88 8.52
C ALA A 47 3.86 3.32 8.19
N LYS A 48 4.08 4.04 7.05
CA LYS A 48 5.35 4.65 6.67
C LYS A 48 5.83 5.60 7.79
N ALA A 49 4.99 6.50 8.26
CA ALA A 49 5.31 7.43 9.33
C ALA A 49 5.63 6.73 10.68
N LEU A 50 4.90 5.67 11.02
CA LEU A 50 5.19 4.89 12.23
C LEU A 50 6.51 4.14 12.14
N LEU A 51 6.87 3.65 10.95
CA LEU A 51 8.16 3.00 10.70
C LEU A 51 9.32 3.99 10.88
N GLU A 52 9.23 5.19 10.27
CA GLU A 52 10.20 6.27 10.46
C GLU A 52 10.35 6.67 11.93
N LYS A 53 9.28 6.54 12.71
CA LYS A 53 9.29 6.81 14.16
C LYS A 53 9.82 5.64 14.99
N ASN A 54 10.32 4.57 14.37
CA ASN A 54 10.74 3.31 15.03
C ASN A 54 9.63 2.65 15.86
N ARG A 55 8.34 2.92 15.55
CA ARG A 55 7.20 2.25 16.18
C ARG A 55 6.83 0.99 15.40
N HIS A 56 7.73 0.02 15.40
CA HIS A 56 7.71 -1.17 14.55
C HIS A 56 6.44 -2.02 14.75
N ILE A 57 6.01 -2.21 16.00
CA ILE A 57 4.78 -2.99 16.32
C ILE A 57 3.55 -2.33 15.72
N ASP A 58 3.39 -1.02 15.95
CA ASP A 58 2.24 -0.28 15.43
C ASP A 58 2.27 -0.22 13.90
N ALA A 59 3.46 -0.05 13.31
CA ALA A 59 3.63 -0.06 11.86
C ALA A 59 3.21 -1.41 11.27
N ALA A 60 3.63 -2.52 11.87
CA ALA A 60 3.24 -3.87 11.45
C ALA A 60 1.73 -4.06 11.45
N ASP A 61 1.04 -3.65 12.52
CA ASP A 61 -0.42 -3.76 12.62
C ASP A 61 -1.12 -2.97 11.51
N VAL A 62 -0.60 -1.79 11.19
CA VAL A 62 -1.17 -0.94 10.12
C VAL A 62 -0.87 -1.52 8.75
N PHE A 63 0.35 -2.00 8.46
CA PHE A 63 0.66 -2.70 7.22
C PHE A 63 -0.17 -3.96 7.03
N GLN A 64 -0.36 -4.76 8.09
CA GLN A 64 -1.21 -5.94 8.04
C GLN A 64 -2.65 -5.59 7.67
N ARG A 65 -3.16 -4.45 8.14
CA ARG A 65 -4.49 -3.96 7.76
C ARG A 65 -4.56 -3.60 6.27
N VAL A 66 -3.52 -2.99 5.69
CA VAL A 66 -3.45 -2.75 4.23
C VAL A 66 -3.42 -4.08 3.48
N LEU A 67 -2.58 -5.04 3.91
CA LEU A 67 -2.46 -6.36 3.27
C LEU A 67 -3.76 -7.18 3.34
N SER A 68 -4.63 -6.95 4.32
CA SER A 68 -5.95 -7.58 4.36
C SER A 68 -6.89 -7.12 3.24
N SER A 69 -6.61 -5.98 2.62
CA SER A 69 -7.40 -5.45 1.50
C SER A 69 -6.64 -5.51 0.16
N VAL A 70 -5.31 -5.43 0.21
CA VAL A 70 -4.41 -5.51 -0.95
C VAL A 70 -3.27 -6.47 -0.60
N PRO A 71 -3.48 -7.80 -0.74
CA PRO A 71 -2.50 -8.80 -0.33
C PRO A 71 -1.16 -8.76 -1.08
N ASP A 72 -1.10 -8.10 -2.23
CA ASP A 72 0.08 -7.90 -3.05
C ASP A 72 0.64 -6.48 -2.96
N ASP A 73 0.30 -5.74 -1.89
CA ASP A 73 0.77 -4.35 -1.72
C ASP A 73 2.28 -4.29 -1.51
N PHE A 74 2.97 -3.72 -2.49
CA PHE A 74 4.42 -3.62 -2.52
C PHE A 74 4.99 -2.90 -1.29
N VAL A 75 4.45 -1.70 -0.98
CA VAL A 75 4.94 -0.86 0.12
C VAL A 75 4.76 -1.56 1.47
N SER A 76 3.60 -2.19 1.67
CA SER A 76 3.33 -2.92 2.91
C SER A 76 4.23 -4.13 3.08
N HIS A 77 4.56 -4.85 2.00
CA HIS A 77 5.50 -5.95 2.09
C HIS A 77 6.92 -5.49 2.40
N VAL A 78 7.39 -4.40 1.79
CA VAL A 78 8.69 -3.81 2.12
C VAL A 78 8.72 -3.35 3.57
N GLY A 79 7.71 -2.62 4.03
CA GLY A 79 7.62 -2.18 5.42
C GLY A 79 7.59 -3.34 6.42
N MET A 80 6.83 -4.39 6.13
CA MET A 80 6.81 -5.61 6.95
C MET A 80 8.17 -6.32 6.97
N ALA A 81 8.90 -6.34 5.85
CA ALA A 81 10.25 -6.94 5.82
C ALA A 81 11.21 -6.19 6.75
N ILE A 82 11.18 -4.85 6.74
CA ILE A 82 11.99 -4.03 7.64
C ILE A 82 11.64 -4.31 9.11
N VAL A 83 10.35 -4.31 9.45
CA VAL A 83 9.89 -4.62 10.82
C VAL A 83 10.36 -6.01 11.27
N ARG A 84 10.20 -7.04 10.44
CA ARG A 84 10.60 -8.42 10.78
C ARG A 84 12.11 -8.58 10.89
N GLU A 85 12.87 -7.83 10.11
CA GLU A 85 14.32 -7.78 10.23
C GLU A 85 14.77 -7.17 11.56
N ASP A 86 14.14 -6.07 11.97
CA ASP A 86 14.43 -5.42 13.26
C ASP A 86 14.07 -6.31 14.46
N GLU A 87 13.00 -7.09 14.36
CA GLU A 87 12.64 -8.15 15.32
C GLU A 87 13.63 -9.32 15.33
N GLY A 88 14.61 -9.36 14.43
CA GLY A 88 15.55 -10.47 14.25
C GLY A 88 14.97 -11.69 13.54
N ASN A 89 13.75 -11.62 13.02
CA ASN A 89 13.08 -12.69 12.31
C ASN A 89 13.40 -12.63 10.81
N LEU A 90 14.61 -13.08 10.45
CA LEU A 90 15.12 -13.04 9.08
C LEU A 90 14.28 -13.86 8.09
N ASP A 91 13.72 -14.99 8.51
CA ASP A 91 12.88 -15.79 7.61
C ASP A 91 11.59 -15.06 7.23
N ALA A 92 10.94 -14.41 8.19
CA ALA A 92 9.77 -13.60 7.91
C ALA A 92 10.12 -12.34 7.09
N ALA A 93 11.26 -11.70 7.37
CA ALA A 93 11.76 -10.56 6.60
C ALA A 93 11.99 -10.95 5.12
N ILE A 94 12.68 -12.06 4.88
CA ILE A 94 12.90 -12.61 3.54
C ILE A 94 11.58 -12.95 2.87
N TRP A 95 10.66 -13.60 3.58
CA TRP A 95 9.34 -13.94 3.04
C TRP A 95 8.59 -12.70 2.52
N HIS A 96 8.57 -11.62 3.29
CA HIS A 96 7.94 -10.38 2.85
C HIS A 96 8.72 -9.69 1.71
N MET A 97 10.05 -9.67 1.77
CA MET A 97 10.87 -9.08 0.71
C MET A 97 10.76 -9.84 -0.62
N GLU A 98 10.60 -11.18 -0.57
CA GLU A 98 10.28 -11.97 -1.76
C GLU A 98 8.95 -11.57 -2.40
N ARG A 99 7.91 -11.28 -1.59
CA ARG A 99 6.62 -10.78 -2.11
C ARG A 99 6.77 -9.42 -2.77
N ALA A 100 7.56 -8.51 -2.17
CA ALA A 100 7.88 -7.23 -2.79
C ALA A 100 8.64 -7.44 -4.12
N PHE A 101 9.63 -8.33 -4.16
CA PHE A 101 10.33 -8.70 -5.39
C PHE A 101 9.38 -9.28 -6.44
N GLU A 102 8.46 -10.16 -6.07
CA GLU A 102 7.47 -10.73 -6.99
C GLU A 102 6.54 -9.66 -7.58
N ALA A 103 6.19 -8.63 -6.80
CA ALA A 103 5.42 -7.49 -7.27
C ALA A 103 6.21 -6.64 -8.28
N GLN A 104 7.52 -6.46 -8.06
CA GLN A 104 8.42 -5.63 -8.90
C GLN A 104 9.76 -6.33 -9.19
N PRO A 105 9.80 -7.37 -10.03
CA PRO A 105 11.01 -8.16 -10.27
C PRO A 105 12.17 -7.39 -10.89
N ALA A 106 11.90 -6.30 -11.60
CA ALA A 106 12.90 -5.45 -12.25
C ALA A 106 13.51 -4.40 -11.29
N ASN A 107 13.01 -4.30 -10.06
CA ASN A 107 13.46 -3.33 -9.07
C ASN A 107 14.83 -3.75 -8.49
N THR A 108 15.91 -3.09 -8.92
CA THR A 108 17.28 -3.41 -8.49
C THR A 108 17.48 -3.23 -6.97
N PRO A 109 17.09 -2.13 -6.35
CA PRO A 109 17.14 -1.97 -4.90
C PRO A 109 16.52 -3.14 -4.12
N ILE A 110 15.37 -3.64 -4.54
CA ILE A 110 14.72 -4.80 -3.89
C ILE A 110 15.53 -6.08 -4.07
N GLN A 111 16.12 -6.28 -5.25
CA GLN A 111 17.01 -7.43 -5.49
C GLN A 111 18.25 -7.38 -4.60
N ASP A 112 18.85 -6.21 -4.44
CA ASP A 112 20.05 -6.05 -3.63
C ASP A 112 19.73 -6.22 -2.14
N GLU A 113 18.58 -5.69 -1.70
CA GLU A 113 18.12 -5.88 -0.33
C GLU A 113 17.80 -7.37 -0.03
N LEU A 114 17.18 -8.06 -0.96
CA LEU A 114 16.90 -9.48 -0.83
C LEU A 114 18.20 -10.31 -0.77
N LYS A 115 19.23 -9.96 -1.57
CA LYS A 115 20.55 -10.58 -1.48
C LYS A 115 21.19 -10.34 -0.11
N ARG A 116 21.10 -9.12 0.42
CA ARG A 116 21.61 -8.75 1.75
C ARG A 116 20.95 -9.60 2.85
N LEU A 117 19.63 -9.76 2.80
CA LEU A 117 18.89 -10.58 3.76
C LEU A 117 19.27 -12.05 3.68
N TYR A 118 19.44 -12.62 2.48
CA TYR A 118 19.93 -13.98 2.31
C TYR A 118 21.36 -14.13 2.84
N ALA A 119 22.26 -13.16 2.57
CA ALA A 119 23.61 -13.18 3.11
C ALA A 119 23.64 -13.20 4.64
N ARG A 120 22.75 -12.43 5.28
CA ARG A 120 22.62 -12.42 6.76
C ARG A 120 22.11 -13.74 7.31
N ARG A 121 21.17 -14.40 6.61
CA ARG A 121 20.62 -15.68 7.06
C ARG A 121 21.56 -16.85 6.79
N ASP A 122 22.10 -16.93 5.57
CA ASP A 122 22.82 -18.12 5.08
C ASP A 122 24.34 -17.97 5.15
N GLY A 123 24.86 -16.77 5.53
CA GLY A 123 26.29 -16.48 5.61
C GLY A 123 26.97 -16.27 4.25
N MET A 124 26.22 -16.30 3.14
CA MET A 124 26.74 -16.11 1.78
C MET A 124 25.71 -15.40 0.89
N GLU A 125 26.17 -14.36 0.20
CA GLU A 125 25.35 -13.63 -0.74
C GLU A 125 25.14 -14.43 -2.03
N PRO A 126 23.87 -14.63 -2.48
CA PRO A 126 23.60 -15.30 -3.73
C PRO A 126 24.04 -14.42 -4.92
N PRO A 127 24.66 -14.98 -5.95
CA PRO A 127 25.14 -14.19 -7.10
C PRO A 127 24.00 -13.54 -7.91
N LYS A 128 22.81 -14.15 -7.86
CA LYS A 128 21.60 -13.62 -8.52
C LYS A 128 20.36 -14.09 -7.77
N ILE A 129 19.34 -13.22 -7.71
CA ILE A 129 18.00 -13.62 -7.30
C ILE A 129 17.33 -14.33 -8.48
N ARG A 130 16.86 -15.55 -8.24
CA ARG A 130 16.10 -16.30 -9.23
C ARG A 130 14.67 -15.81 -9.29
N LEU A 131 14.12 -15.69 -10.49
CA LEU A 131 12.71 -15.42 -10.65
C LEU A 131 11.89 -16.58 -10.09
N THR A 132 10.98 -16.25 -9.18
CA THR A 132 9.99 -17.21 -8.71
C THR A 132 8.91 -17.39 -9.77
N ARG A 133 8.08 -18.45 -9.66
CA ARG A 133 6.91 -18.65 -10.54
C ARG A 133 5.96 -17.45 -10.48
N ALA A 134 5.77 -16.87 -9.29
CA ALA A 134 4.94 -15.68 -9.09
C ALA A 134 5.50 -14.44 -9.83
N ALA A 135 6.82 -14.20 -9.73
CA ALA A 135 7.48 -13.14 -10.46
C ALA A 135 7.37 -13.34 -11.98
N LEU A 136 7.53 -14.58 -12.44
CA LEU A 136 7.41 -14.92 -13.86
C LEU A 136 5.97 -14.74 -14.36
N ALA A 137 4.98 -15.17 -13.58
CA ALA A 137 3.57 -14.98 -13.89
C ALA A 137 3.21 -13.49 -14.01
N ARG A 138 3.74 -12.64 -13.13
CA ARG A 138 3.52 -11.19 -13.20
C ARG A 138 4.20 -10.56 -14.43
N LEU A 139 5.36 -11.04 -14.84
CA LEU A 139 6.00 -10.61 -16.07
C LEU A 139 5.20 -11.01 -17.32
N TYR A 140 4.68 -12.25 -17.36
CA TYR A 140 3.79 -12.70 -18.43
C TYR A 140 2.49 -11.89 -18.46
N GLU A 141 1.89 -11.60 -17.30
CA GLU A 141 0.67 -10.81 -17.20
C GLU A 141 0.87 -9.39 -17.74
N ARG A 142 1.99 -8.73 -17.39
CA ARG A 142 2.35 -7.41 -17.93
C ARG A 142 2.66 -7.41 -19.43
N GLY A 143 3.12 -8.54 -19.97
CA GLY A 143 3.37 -8.75 -21.40
C GLY A 143 2.17 -9.28 -22.16
N ASP A 144 0.95 -9.27 -21.57
CA ASP A 144 -0.29 -9.79 -22.14
C ASP A 144 -0.24 -11.29 -22.52
N HIS A 145 0.73 -12.02 -21.96
CA HIS A 145 0.86 -13.48 -22.15
C HIS A 145 0.02 -14.24 -21.11
N TYR A 146 -1.28 -13.96 -21.08
CA TYR A 146 -2.21 -14.48 -20.06
C TYR A 146 -2.24 -16.00 -19.92
N PRO A 147 -2.22 -16.83 -21.00
CA PRO A 147 -2.20 -18.27 -20.87
C PRO A 147 -0.97 -18.78 -20.08
N GLN A 148 0.21 -18.21 -20.34
CA GLN A 148 1.43 -18.55 -19.64
C GLN A 148 1.38 -18.09 -18.17
N ALA A 149 0.91 -16.86 -17.95
CA ALA A 149 0.71 -16.34 -16.58
C ALA A 149 -0.21 -17.24 -15.76
N ILE A 150 -1.34 -17.67 -16.31
CA ILE A 150 -2.29 -18.58 -15.66
C ILE A 150 -1.64 -19.92 -15.34
N ALA A 151 -0.86 -20.51 -16.25
CA ALA A 151 -0.19 -21.78 -16.03
C ALA A 151 0.84 -21.71 -14.88
N GLU A 152 1.65 -20.63 -14.85
CA GLU A 152 2.60 -20.41 -13.75
C GLU A 152 1.89 -20.19 -12.41
N LEU A 153 0.80 -19.42 -12.40
CA LEU A 153 -0.01 -19.20 -11.19
C LEU A 153 -0.68 -20.47 -10.69
N GLN A 154 -1.20 -21.31 -11.59
CA GLN A 154 -1.77 -22.61 -11.20
C GLN A 154 -0.74 -23.49 -10.53
N THR A 155 0.49 -23.54 -11.08
CA THR A 155 1.58 -24.31 -10.50
C THR A 155 2.01 -23.72 -9.15
N ALA A 156 2.17 -22.41 -9.06
CA ALA A 156 2.56 -21.75 -7.81
C ALA A 156 1.49 -21.95 -6.71
N LEU A 157 0.21 -21.87 -7.06
CA LEU A 157 -0.91 -22.11 -6.12
C LEU A 157 -1.08 -23.61 -5.75
N ALA A 158 -0.60 -24.52 -6.57
CA ALA A 158 -0.56 -25.94 -6.20
C ALA A 158 0.52 -26.22 -5.13
N ASP A 159 1.64 -25.50 -5.21
CA ASP A 159 2.73 -25.59 -4.24
C ASP A 159 2.38 -24.83 -2.93
N GLU A 160 1.76 -23.64 -3.06
CA GLU A 160 1.41 -22.73 -1.95
C GLU A 160 -0.07 -22.29 -2.01
N PRO A 161 -1.03 -23.15 -1.64
CA PRO A 161 -2.47 -22.89 -1.84
C PRO A 161 -3.03 -21.76 -0.95
N GLU A 162 -2.34 -21.40 0.12
CA GLU A 162 -2.78 -20.36 1.07
C GLU A 162 -2.35 -18.94 0.66
N ARG A 163 -1.59 -18.78 -0.40
CA ARG A 163 -1.11 -17.47 -0.86
C ARG A 163 -2.22 -16.64 -1.49
N LEU A 164 -2.75 -15.70 -0.71
CA LEU A 164 -3.85 -14.82 -1.12
C LEU A 164 -3.42 -13.81 -2.20
N ASP A 165 -2.18 -13.34 -2.17
CA ASP A 165 -1.59 -12.48 -3.19
C ASP A 165 -1.59 -13.13 -4.58
N LEU A 166 -1.24 -14.43 -4.66
CA LEU A 166 -1.32 -15.18 -5.92
C LEU A 166 -2.75 -15.42 -6.40
N LYS A 167 -3.69 -15.62 -5.46
CA LYS A 167 -5.12 -15.71 -5.79
C LYS A 167 -5.65 -14.40 -6.36
N VAL A 168 -5.20 -13.24 -5.83
CA VAL A 168 -5.53 -11.92 -6.37
C VAL A 168 -4.96 -11.77 -7.77
N LEU A 169 -3.68 -12.08 -7.98
CA LEU A 169 -3.04 -12.02 -9.30
C LEU A 169 -3.72 -12.96 -10.31
N MET A 170 -4.16 -14.15 -9.86
CA MET A 170 -4.94 -15.08 -10.70
C MET A 170 -6.25 -14.44 -11.14
N ALA A 171 -7.02 -13.84 -10.22
CA ALA A 171 -8.28 -13.17 -10.55
C ALA A 171 -8.08 -12.03 -11.55
N GLN A 172 -7.04 -11.19 -11.35
CA GLN A 172 -6.66 -10.12 -12.28
C GLN A 172 -6.30 -10.67 -13.66
N THR A 173 -5.46 -11.70 -13.72
CA THR A 173 -5.01 -12.32 -14.97
C THR A 173 -6.17 -12.93 -15.73
N LEU A 174 -7.07 -13.64 -15.05
CA LEU A 174 -8.29 -14.21 -15.64
C LEU A 174 -9.21 -13.10 -16.19
N TRP A 175 -9.37 -12.01 -15.44
CA TRP A 175 -10.14 -10.86 -15.88
C TRP A 175 -9.57 -10.24 -17.17
N ARG A 176 -8.26 -9.98 -17.21
CA ARG A 176 -7.55 -9.44 -18.39
C ARG A 176 -7.62 -10.43 -19.58
N ALA A 177 -7.51 -11.72 -19.30
CA ALA A 177 -7.68 -12.78 -20.29
C ALA A 177 -9.11 -12.94 -20.82
N ARG A 178 -10.06 -12.09 -20.39
CA ARG A 178 -11.49 -12.15 -20.74
C ARG A 178 -12.22 -13.42 -20.27
N LYS A 179 -11.63 -14.17 -19.35
CA LYS A 179 -12.21 -15.37 -18.73
C LYS A 179 -13.12 -14.98 -17.55
N ARG A 180 -14.23 -14.29 -17.88
CA ARG A 180 -15.10 -13.62 -16.89
C ARG A 180 -15.67 -14.56 -15.83
N ALA A 181 -16.11 -15.76 -16.22
CA ALA A 181 -16.69 -16.73 -15.28
C ALA A 181 -15.64 -17.21 -14.25
N GLU A 182 -14.45 -17.57 -14.72
CA GLU A 182 -13.35 -18.02 -13.86
C GLU A 182 -12.85 -16.87 -12.95
N ALA A 183 -12.80 -15.64 -13.48
CA ALA A 183 -12.45 -14.45 -12.72
C ALA A 183 -13.47 -14.16 -11.61
N ALA A 184 -14.77 -14.27 -11.91
CA ALA A 184 -15.84 -14.09 -10.94
C ALA A 184 -15.78 -15.15 -9.83
N GLU A 185 -15.61 -16.42 -10.18
CA GLU A 185 -15.50 -17.50 -9.22
C GLU A 185 -14.29 -17.33 -8.29
N THR A 186 -13.12 -17.02 -8.87
CA THR A 186 -11.89 -16.78 -8.09
C THR A 186 -12.07 -15.57 -7.16
N SER A 187 -12.66 -14.48 -7.66
CA SER A 187 -12.92 -13.28 -6.85
C SER A 187 -13.95 -13.55 -5.74
N ALA A 188 -14.99 -14.34 -6.00
CA ALA A 188 -15.97 -14.69 -4.98
C ALA A 188 -15.33 -15.50 -3.84
N LYS A 189 -14.50 -16.50 -4.16
CA LYS A 189 -13.73 -17.27 -3.16
C LYS A 189 -12.76 -16.40 -2.35
N LEU A 190 -12.12 -15.41 -3.00
CA LEU A 190 -11.27 -14.45 -2.29
C LEU A 190 -12.07 -13.62 -1.28
N LEU A 191 -13.29 -13.19 -1.61
CA LEU A 191 -14.12 -12.39 -0.73
C LEU A 191 -14.68 -13.15 0.47
N GLU A 192 -14.71 -14.48 0.44
CA GLU A 192 -15.03 -15.31 1.62
C GLU A 192 -13.97 -15.17 2.71
N VAL A 193 -12.69 -15.00 2.33
CA VAL A 193 -11.56 -14.83 3.25
C VAL A 193 -11.24 -13.37 3.49
N LEU A 194 -11.27 -12.55 2.43
CA LEU A 194 -10.94 -11.12 2.44
C LEU A 194 -12.12 -10.29 1.93
N PRO A 195 -13.14 -9.99 2.75
CA PRO A 195 -14.37 -9.31 2.30
C PRO A 195 -14.13 -7.92 1.68
N PHE A 196 -13.02 -7.28 2.03
CA PHE A 196 -12.60 -5.96 1.53
C PHE A 196 -11.41 -6.05 0.55
N CYS A 197 -11.14 -7.22 -0.05
CA CYS A 197 -10.13 -7.31 -1.11
C CYS A 197 -10.51 -6.38 -2.25
N ARG A 198 -9.69 -5.34 -2.48
CA ARG A 198 -9.96 -4.27 -3.46
C ARG A 198 -10.18 -4.84 -4.85
N GLU A 199 -9.25 -5.67 -5.31
CA GLU A 199 -9.28 -6.19 -6.67
C GLU A 199 -10.46 -7.14 -6.92
N ALA A 200 -10.76 -8.04 -5.98
CA ALA A 200 -11.89 -8.95 -6.11
C ALA A 200 -13.24 -8.20 -6.13
N ASN A 201 -13.40 -7.17 -5.28
CA ASN A 201 -14.59 -6.32 -5.30
C ASN A 201 -14.69 -5.55 -6.62
N ARG A 202 -13.56 -5.04 -7.18
CA ARG A 202 -13.54 -4.33 -8.45
C ARG A 202 -13.97 -5.23 -9.61
N ILE A 203 -13.41 -6.43 -9.71
CA ILE A 203 -13.74 -7.40 -10.75
C ILE A 203 -15.23 -7.74 -10.69
N LEU A 204 -15.77 -8.07 -9.52
CA LEU A 204 -17.18 -8.43 -9.38
C LEU A 204 -18.10 -7.23 -9.63
N ALA A 205 -17.77 -6.05 -9.15
CA ALA A 205 -18.53 -4.84 -9.43
C ALA A 205 -18.67 -4.61 -10.95
N THR A 206 -17.56 -4.75 -11.70
CA THR A 206 -17.55 -4.57 -13.15
C THR A 206 -18.34 -5.68 -13.88
N ILE A 207 -18.15 -6.94 -13.51
CA ILE A 207 -18.89 -8.06 -14.13
C ILE A 207 -20.40 -7.90 -13.93
N TRP A 208 -20.85 -7.55 -12.72
CA TRP A 208 -22.26 -7.37 -12.45
C TRP A 208 -22.84 -6.12 -13.15
N GLN A 209 -22.04 -5.08 -13.29
CA GLN A 209 -22.42 -3.90 -14.08
C GLN A 209 -22.62 -4.26 -15.56
N GLU A 210 -21.66 -4.97 -16.18
CA GLU A 210 -21.72 -5.40 -17.58
C GLU A 210 -22.89 -6.37 -17.86
N THR A 211 -23.29 -7.15 -16.87
CA THR A 211 -24.42 -8.09 -16.99
C THR A 211 -25.77 -7.49 -16.64
N GLY A 212 -25.84 -6.18 -16.39
CA GLY A 212 -27.08 -5.46 -16.07
C GLY A 212 -27.58 -5.69 -14.63
N ARG A 213 -26.79 -6.32 -13.77
CA ARG A 213 -27.14 -6.59 -12.36
C ARG A 213 -26.63 -5.47 -11.46
N SER A 214 -27.19 -4.28 -11.64
CA SER A 214 -26.71 -3.05 -10.98
C SER A 214 -26.86 -3.09 -9.44
N ALA A 215 -27.84 -3.78 -8.91
CA ALA A 215 -28.04 -3.91 -7.47
C ALA A 215 -26.89 -4.67 -6.80
N GLU A 216 -26.47 -5.79 -7.41
CA GLU A 216 -25.34 -6.57 -6.94
C GLU A 216 -24.01 -5.81 -7.13
N SER A 217 -23.82 -5.15 -8.28
CA SER A 217 -22.67 -4.30 -8.54
C SER A 217 -22.50 -3.24 -7.45
N HIS A 218 -23.58 -2.60 -7.02
CA HIS A 218 -23.57 -1.56 -6.01
C HIS A 218 -23.03 -2.05 -4.64
N LEU A 219 -23.28 -3.31 -4.26
CA LEU A 219 -22.75 -3.86 -3.00
C LEU A 219 -21.21 -3.92 -2.97
N TYR A 220 -20.60 -4.28 -4.10
CA TYR A 220 -19.15 -4.33 -4.23
C TYR A 220 -18.55 -2.92 -4.36
N ARG A 221 -19.21 -2.03 -5.08
CA ARG A 221 -18.78 -0.61 -5.20
C ARG A 221 -18.76 0.10 -3.88
N LYS A 222 -19.74 -0.09 -3.00
CA LYS A 222 -19.72 0.48 -1.63
C LYS A 222 -18.47 0.08 -0.84
N LYS A 223 -17.97 -1.15 -1.04
CA LYS A 223 -16.73 -1.57 -0.39
C LYS A 223 -15.50 -0.87 -0.98
N LEU A 224 -15.49 -0.65 -2.31
CA LEU A 224 -14.44 0.12 -2.98
C LEU A 224 -14.44 1.58 -2.52
N GLU A 225 -15.62 2.22 -2.45
CA GLU A 225 -15.81 3.58 -1.94
C GLU A 225 -15.29 3.73 -0.49
N ALA A 226 -15.44 2.70 0.33
CA ALA A 226 -14.90 2.71 1.69
C ALA A 226 -13.35 2.67 1.71
N LEU A 227 -12.74 1.95 0.76
CA LEU A 227 -11.29 1.82 0.65
C LEU A 227 -10.63 3.02 -0.03
N ASP A 228 -11.32 3.61 -1.00
CA ASP A 228 -10.90 4.81 -1.72
C ASP A 228 -12.11 5.72 -1.93
N PRO A 229 -12.21 6.88 -1.24
CA PRO A 229 -13.34 7.80 -1.37
C PRO A 229 -13.59 8.32 -2.80
N TYR A 230 -12.58 8.30 -3.67
CA TYR A 230 -12.73 8.72 -5.07
C TYR A 230 -13.57 7.75 -5.90
N GLU A 231 -13.69 6.49 -5.48
CA GLU A 231 -14.55 5.50 -6.16
C GLU A 231 -16.04 5.91 -6.15
N ALA A 232 -16.48 6.71 -5.17
CA ALA A 232 -17.84 7.25 -5.14
C ALA A 232 -18.13 8.21 -6.30
N HIS A 233 -17.11 8.84 -6.85
CA HIS A 233 -17.18 9.81 -7.94
C HIS A 233 -16.69 9.25 -9.28
N ALA A 234 -16.24 8.00 -9.29
CA ALA A 234 -15.72 7.33 -10.47
C ALA A 234 -16.84 6.97 -11.46
N ASP A 235 -16.59 7.16 -12.76
CA ASP A 235 -17.53 6.69 -13.79
C ASP A 235 -17.57 5.15 -13.79
N PRO A 236 -18.74 4.56 -13.61
CA PRO A 236 -18.91 3.11 -13.68
C PRO A 236 -18.48 2.50 -15.02
N ALA A 237 -18.48 3.27 -16.10
CA ALA A 237 -18.10 2.81 -17.44
C ALA A 237 -16.57 2.67 -17.61
N GLU A 238 -15.76 3.24 -16.75
CA GLU A 238 -14.30 3.24 -16.87
C GLU A 238 -13.60 1.98 -16.30
N ASN A 239 -14.29 0.85 -16.25
CA ASN A 239 -13.72 -0.50 -15.98
C ASN A 239 -12.70 -0.57 -14.81
N GLY A 240 -12.98 0.18 -13.71
CA GLY A 240 -12.14 0.16 -12.50
C GLY A 240 -10.94 1.10 -12.49
N HIS A 241 -10.83 1.99 -13.47
CA HIS A 241 -9.85 3.08 -13.48
C HIS A 241 -10.49 4.46 -13.18
N GLY A 242 -11.80 4.49 -12.96
CA GLY A 242 -12.57 5.72 -12.77
C GLY A 242 -12.07 6.57 -11.60
N ALA A 243 -11.66 5.96 -10.49
CA ALA A 243 -11.10 6.68 -9.36
C ALA A 243 -9.83 7.46 -9.72
N LEU A 244 -8.95 6.93 -10.58
CA LEU A 244 -7.72 7.59 -11.02
C LEU A 244 -8.02 8.83 -11.90
N ASN A 245 -9.07 8.76 -12.71
CA ASN A 245 -9.50 9.84 -13.61
C ASN A 245 -10.38 10.88 -12.91
N THR A 246 -10.87 10.57 -11.70
CA THR A 246 -11.70 11.51 -10.91
C THR A 246 -10.87 12.74 -10.52
N PRO A 247 -11.39 13.97 -10.71
CA PRO A 247 -10.71 15.19 -10.32
C PRO A 247 -10.31 15.19 -8.84
N ALA A 248 -9.13 15.73 -8.54
CA ALA A 248 -8.59 15.74 -7.17
C ALA A 248 -9.50 16.45 -6.16
N ASP A 249 -10.24 17.46 -6.61
CA ASP A 249 -11.17 18.26 -5.80
C ASP A 249 -12.55 17.63 -5.62
N ALA A 250 -12.82 16.46 -6.23
CA ALA A 250 -14.08 15.75 -6.06
C ALA A 250 -14.29 15.27 -4.61
N VAL A 251 -13.21 15.00 -3.88
CA VAL A 251 -13.24 14.63 -2.47
C VAL A 251 -12.48 15.68 -1.67
N ARG A 252 -13.19 16.44 -0.84
CA ARG A 252 -12.62 17.48 0.03
C ARG A 252 -12.88 17.16 1.47
N ILE A 253 -11.90 17.46 2.32
CA ILE A 253 -11.99 17.25 3.77
C ILE A 253 -11.43 18.46 4.52
N PRO A 254 -11.87 18.69 5.77
CA PRO A 254 -11.26 19.72 6.61
C PRO A 254 -9.81 19.33 6.93
N ARG A 255 -8.88 20.29 6.73
CA ARG A 255 -7.48 20.10 7.11
C ARG A 255 -7.35 20.22 8.63
N LEU A 256 -6.59 19.34 9.26
CA LEU A 256 -6.26 19.42 10.68
C LEU A 256 -5.31 20.61 10.91
N ASP A 257 -5.62 21.43 11.90
CA ASP A 257 -4.69 22.45 12.40
C ASP A 257 -3.79 21.75 13.45
N TYR A 258 -2.62 21.29 13.02
CA TYR A 258 -1.67 20.61 13.89
C TYR A 258 -0.95 21.62 14.79
N ILE A 259 -0.90 21.33 16.09
CA ILE A 259 -0.16 22.09 17.09
C ILE A 259 0.88 21.14 17.68
N ALA A 260 2.16 21.46 17.49
CA ALA A 260 3.24 20.65 18.03
C ALA A 260 3.16 20.60 19.59
N PRO A 261 3.51 19.49 20.21
CA PRO A 261 3.49 19.36 21.69
C PRO A 261 4.29 20.46 22.41
N THR A 262 5.39 20.90 21.83
CA THR A 262 6.21 22.03 22.31
C THR A 262 5.45 23.35 22.31
N ASP A 263 4.51 23.54 21.37
CA ASP A 263 3.74 24.76 21.27
C ASP A 263 2.57 24.79 22.27
N LEU A 264 2.15 23.61 22.77
CA LEU A 264 1.15 23.52 23.84
C LEU A 264 1.69 24.06 25.17
N GLU A 265 3.00 23.92 25.43
CA GLU A 265 3.62 24.51 26.63
C GLU A 265 3.75 26.03 26.51
N SER A 266 4.05 26.56 25.32
CA SER A 266 4.18 28.01 25.07
C SER A 266 2.82 28.73 25.06
N ASN A 267 1.74 28.03 24.70
CA ASN A 267 0.37 28.53 24.67
C ASN A 267 -0.43 28.25 25.96
N ARG A 268 0.26 28.00 27.06
CA ARG A 268 -0.33 27.69 28.35
C ARG A 268 -1.14 28.90 28.85
N PRO A 269 -2.46 28.73 29.16
CA PRO A 269 -3.23 29.83 29.75
C PRO A 269 -2.63 30.28 31.07
N ASP A 270 -2.58 31.59 31.30
CA ASP A 270 -1.98 32.22 32.51
C ASP A 270 -2.52 31.62 33.83
N TRP A 271 -3.81 31.23 33.86
CA TRP A 271 -4.42 30.59 35.05
C TRP A 271 -3.82 29.22 35.36
N MET A 272 -3.38 28.46 34.33
CA MET A 272 -2.76 27.15 34.50
C MET A 272 -1.32 27.26 35.00
N GLN A 273 -0.60 28.31 34.57
CA GLN A 273 0.71 28.67 35.08
C GLN A 273 0.63 29.11 36.56
N ALA A 274 -0.40 29.91 36.87
CA ALA A 274 -0.65 30.39 38.24
C ALA A 274 -0.96 29.29 39.26
N LEU A 275 -1.54 28.16 38.78
CA LEU A 275 -1.85 26.99 39.61
C LEU A 275 -0.72 25.97 39.71
N GLY A 276 0.42 26.20 39.04
CA GLY A 276 1.60 25.31 39.02
C GLY A 276 1.30 23.92 38.40
N LEU A 277 0.21 23.80 37.62
CA LEU A 277 -0.14 22.55 36.94
C LEU A 277 0.85 22.28 35.80
N GLN A 278 1.53 21.15 35.86
CA GLN A 278 2.38 20.67 34.75
C GLN A 278 1.58 19.65 33.96
N PHE A 279 1.66 19.72 32.62
CA PHE A 279 1.27 18.56 31.84
C PHE A 279 2.25 17.44 32.18
N GLU A 280 1.76 16.28 32.63
CA GLU A 280 2.60 15.10 32.68
C GLU A 280 3.10 14.84 31.26
N GLN A 281 4.36 15.12 31.01
CA GLN A 281 5.02 14.61 29.81
C GLN A 281 4.91 13.08 29.91
N PRO A 282 4.43 12.39 28.86
CA PRO A 282 4.62 10.96 28.81
C PRO A 282 6.10 10.72 29.04
N ALA A 283 6.43 9.93 30.05
CA ALA A 283 7.79 9.70 30.51
C ALA A 283 8.68 9.49 29.27
N GLN A 284 9.61 10.43 29.05
CA GLN A 284 10.71 10.20 28.15
C GLN A 284 11.50 9.06 28.79
N THR A 285 11.22 7.85 28.38
CA THR A 285 12.14 6.76 28.57
C THR A 285 13.43 7.22 27.91
N THR A 286 14.40 7.53 28.73
CA THR A 286 15.77 7.75 28.30
C THR A 286 16.29 6.38 27.88
N GLU A 287 15.81 5.88 26.76
CA GLU A 287 16.45 4.80 26.05
C GLU A 287 17.66 5.42 25.35
N ALA A 288 18.81 4.85 25.69
CA ALA A 288 20.06 5.13 24.98
C ALA A 288 19.76 5.08 23.48
N GLN A 289 20.06 6.17 22.76
CA GLN A 289 19.99 6.21 21.31
C GLN A 289 20.65 4.94 20.74
N PRO A 290 19.91 4.00 20.18
CA PRO A 290 20.52 3.07 19.26
C PRO A 290 21.01 3.90 18.08
N ALA A 291 22.22 3.60 17.62
CA ALA A 291 22.79 4.21 16.42
C ALA A 291 21.72 4.18 15.32
N ALA A 292 21.53 5.32 14.66
CA ALA A 292 20.60 5.47 13.57
C ALA A 292 20.70 4.26 12.64
N THR A 293 19.70 3.41 12.68
CA THR A 293 19.48 2.46 11.60
C THR A 293 18.92 3.29 10.46
N ASP A 294 19.82 3.67 9.55
CA ASP A 294 19.45 4.36 8.33
C ASP A 294 18.34 3.56 7.65
N VAL A 295 17.13 4.13 7.62
CA VAL A 295 16.12 3.66 6.70
C VAL A 295 16.75 3.81 5.31
N PRO A 296 16.87 2.74 4.52
CA PRO A 296 17.62 2.83 3.28
C PRO A 296 17.05 3.93 2.37
N ASP A 297 17.93 4.79 1.89
CA ASP A 297 17.65 5.97 1.04
C ASP A 297 16.80 5.62 -0.21
N TRP A 298 16.76 4.34 -0.57
CA TRP A 298 15.95 3.80 -1.65
C TRP A 298 14.44 3.74 -1.37
N LEU A 299 14.02 3.84 -0.11
CA LEU A 299 12.60 3.85 0.27
C LEU A 299 11.97 5.23 -0.01
N ALA A 300 12.78 6.30 -0.01
CA ALA A 300 12.32 7.65 -0.27
C ALA A 300 11.96 7.91 -1.75
N GLY A 301 12.34 7.02 -2.67
CA GLY A 301 12.15 7.18 -4.11
C GLY A 301 10.95 6.43 -4.72
N PHE A 302 10.08 5.80 -3.93
CA PHE A 302 8.96 5.01 -4.44
C PHE A 302 7.67 5.81 -4.63
N ASP A 303 7.79 7.02 -5.18
CA ASP A 303 6.63 7.71 -5.70
C ASP A 303 6.08 7.00 -6.93
N THR A 304 4.78 6.86 -6.96
CA THR A 304 3.98 6.30 -8.03
C THR A 304 4.33 6.95 -9.38
N ALA A 305 5.27 6.35 -10.11
CA ALA A 305 5.50 6.74 -11.49
C ALA A 305 4.26 6.39 -12.31
N ALA A 306 3.45 7.41 -12.60
CA ALA A 306 2.47 7.34 -13.67
C ALA A 306 3.19 6.91 -14.97
N PRO A 307 2.59 6.05 -15.80
CA PRO A 307 3.20 5.67 -17.07
C PRO A 307 3.35 6.92 -17.94
N THR A 308 4.60 7.31 -18.20
CA THR A 308 4.92 8.34 -19.20
C THR A 308 4.50 7.81 -20.57
N GLU A 309 3.51 8.45 -21.16
CA GLU A 309 3.17 8.27 -22.58
C GLU A 309 4.39 8.56 -23.44
N THR A 310 4.92 7.53 -24.06
CA THR A 310 5.94 7.67 -25.09
C THR A 310 5.29 8.19 -26.36
N THR A 311 5.34 9.49 -26.58
CA THR A 311 5.02 10.11 -27.86
C THR A 311 5.98 9.54 -28.92
N ALA A 312 5.43 8.73 -29.79
CA ALA A 312 6.11 8.26 -31.00
C ALA A 312 6.36 9.45 -31.92
N GLN A 313 7.60 9.94 -31.94
CA GLN A 313 8.05 10.86 -32.97
C GLN A 313 8.38 10.07 -34.23
N GLY A 314 7.79 10.55 -35.35
CA GLY A 314 7.86 9.95 -36.68
C GLY A 314 9.28 9.81 -37.23
N ARG A 315 9.48 8.72 -37.96
CA ARG A 315 10.60 8.53 -38.87
C ARG A 315 10.50 9.50 -40.05
N PRO A 316 11.56 10.18 -40.43
CA PRO A 316 11.68 10.70 -41.79
C PRO A 316 12.12 9.59 -42.74
N SER A 317 11.43 9.51 -43.86
CA SER A 317 11.78 8.76 -45.03
C SER A 317 13.08 9.30 -45.70
N GLY A 318 13.95 8.43 -46.06
CA GLY A 318 15.14 8.59 -46.88
C GLY A 318 15.69 7.22 -47.23
#